data_73dcddd16ccd416523149e3621b99116
#
_entry.id   73dcddd16ccd416523149e3621b99116
#
_cell.length_a   1.000
_cell.length_b   1.000
_cell.length_c   1.000
_cell.angle_alpha   90.00
_cell.angle_beta   90.00
_cell.angle_gamma   90.00
#
_symmetry.space_group_name_H-M   'P 1'
#
loop_
_entity.id
_entity.type
_entity.pdbx_description
1 polymer ?
#
loop_
_entity_poly.entity_id
_entity_poly.type
_entity_poly.pdbx_seq_one_letter_code
_entity_poly.pdbx_strand_id
1 'polypeptide(L)'
;MRFPLDKPRVLYYNKDTVSPYSIKLRTEDVKMNKAELIEAIANETGIAKKDVDAALKSFVNVVSDALQKKDKVQLIGFGTFETAERAARTGRNPANGEPLKIKASTQVKFKAGAALKEKVNTKPAKKAKKK
;
A
#
# COMPACT_ATOMS: atom_id res chain seq x y z
N MET A 1 29.77 -24.14 24.21
CA MET A 1 29.47 -23.83 23.84
C MET A 1 28.73 -23.31 23.36
N ARG A 2 28.62 -23.16 23.48
CA ARG A 2 28.05 -22.68 23.12
C ARG A 2 27.45 -22.19 22.50
N PHE A 3 27.16 -21.97 22.35
CA PHE A 3 26.61 -21.53 21.69
C PHE A 3 25.94 -21.28 21.30
N PRO A 4 25.98 -21.54 21.55
CA PRO A 4 25.36 -21.40 21.18
C PRO A 4 24.59 -21.03 20.87
N LEU A 5 24.35 -21.01 20.96
CA LEU A 5 23.55 -20.67 20.83
C LEU A 5 23.12 -19.65 20.27
N ASP A 6 23.09 -19.16 20.24
CA ASP A 6 22.96 -18.10 19.77
C ASP A 6 22.76 -18.12 18.45
N LYS A 7 23.35 -18.40 17.78
CA LYS A 7 23.20 -18.43 16.55
C LYS A 7 22.13 -19.13 16.14
N PRO A 8 21.90 -19.87 16.69
CA PRO A 8 20.90 -20.65 16.30
C PRO A 8 19.80 -19.88 15.90
N ARG A 9 19.38 -19.12 16.59
CA ARG A 9 18.30 -18.56 16.31
C ARG A 9 18.27 -18.08 15.08
N VAL A 10 19.18 -17.69 14.76
CA VAL A 10 19.15 -17.06 13.61
C VAL A 10 18.85 -17.94 12.66
N LEU A 11 19.27 -18.93 12.80
CA LEU A 11 19.09 -19.68 11.82
C LEU A 11 17.94 -20.19 11.74
N TYR A 12 17.36 -20.16 12.63
CA TYR A 12 16.23 -20.70 12.51
C TYR A 12 15.41 -20.21 11.72
N TYR A 13 15.49 -19.22 11.49
CA TYR A 13 14.58 -18.76 10.88
C TYR A 13 14.79 -19.08 9.60
N ASN A 14 14.33 -19.94 9.10
CA ASN A 14 14.61 -20.20 7.84
C ASN A 14 13.72 -19.55 7.05
N LYS A 15 13.97 -19.34 5.95
CA LYS A 15 13.17 -18.62 5.18
C LYS A 15 11.96 -19.26 4.91
N ASP A 16 11.87 -20.42 5.09
CA ASP A 16 10.65 -21.00 4.75
C ASP A 16 9.62 -20.62 5.66
N THR A 17 9.94 -20.44 6.87
CA THR A 17 8.90 -20.16 7.75
C THR A 17 8.79 -18.77 7.92
N VAL A 18 9.71 -18.04 7.53
CA VAL A 18 9.60 -16.73 7.78
C VAL A 18 8.69 -16.12 6.97
N SER A 19 7.64 -15.90 7.36
CA SER A 19 6.74 -15.20 6.65
C SER A 19 7.13 -13.82 6.64
N PRO A 20 6.86 -13.19 5.66
CA PRO A 20 7.15 -11.83 5.52
C PRO A 20 6.55 -11.07 6.60
N TYR A 21 5.60 -11.68 7.24
CA TYR A 21 5.02 -10.99 8.18
C TYR A 21 5.78 -10.89 9.35
N SER A 22 6.74 -11.67 9.50
CA SER A 22 7.40 -11.58 10.71
C SER A 22 8.05 -10.32 10.83
N ILE A 23 8.10 -9.64 9.79
CA ILE A 23 8.68 -8.52 9.87
C ILE A 23 7.99 -7.57 10.52
N LYS A 24 6.84 -7.58 10.48
CA LYS A 24 6.19 -6.59 10.91
C LYS A 24 6.06 -6.50 12.25
N LEU A 25 6.52 -7.18 12.92
CA LEU A 25 6.24 -7.06 14.11
C LEU A 25 6.77 -5.96 14.73
N ARG A 26 7.63 -5.40 14.38
CA ARG A 26 8.16 -4.51 15.03
C ARG A 26 7.79 -3.31 14.82
N THR A 27 7.00 -2.95 14.43
CA THR A 27 6.90 -1.81 14.22
C THR A 27 5.90 -1.12 14.37
N GLU A 28 5.78 -0.34 15.07
CA GLU A 28 4.78 0.35 15.22
C GLU A 28 4.70 1.36 14.27
N ASP A 29 5.16 2.13 13.88
CA ASP A 29 5.01 3.14 12.97
C ASP A 29 5.57 2.90 11.69
N VAL A 30 5.73 1.73 11.31
CA VAL A 30 6.36 1.53 10.11
C VAL A 30 5.52 1.82 8.98
N LYS A 31 5.83 2.73 8.22
CA LYS A 31 5.15 3.00 7.00
C LYS A 31 5.91 2.29 5.92
N MET A 32 5.30 1.32 5.33
CA MET A 32 5.95 0.59 4.25
C MET A 32 6.21 1.53 3.08
N ASN A 33 7.44 1.68 2.72
CA ASN A 33 7.77 2.52 1.58
C ASN A 33 8.00 1.66 0.34
N LYS A 34 8.30 2.30 -0.77
CA LYS A 34 8.44 1.58 -2.03
C LYS A 34 9.50 0.50 -1.98
N ALA A 35 10.62 0.77 -1.35
CA ALA A 35 11.70 -0.20 -1.30
C ALA A 35 11.30 -1.45 -0.51
N GLU A 36 10.60 -1.25 0.60
CA GLU A 36 10.15 -2.36 1.40
C GLU A 36 9.06 -3.15 0.68
N LEU A 37 8.22 -2.46 -0.06
CA LEU A 37 7.20 -3.12 -0.85
C LEU A 37 7.85 -4.01 -1.92
N ILE A 38 8.87 -3.50 -2.61
CA ILE A 38 9.57 -4.27 -3.62
C ILE A 38 10.23 -5.49 -2.98
N GLU A 39 10.83 -5.31 -1.81
CA GLU A 39 11.48 -6.41 -1.15
C GLU A 39 10.46 -7.48 -0.72
N ALA A 40 9.33 -7.06 -0.20
CA ALA A 40 8.29 -7.99 0.19
C ALA A 40 7.77 -8.79 -1.00
N ILE A 41 7.52 -8.12 -2.12
CA ILE A 41 7.04 -8.80 -3.31
C ILE A 41 8.10 -9.75 -3.86
N ALA A 42 9.36 -9.31 -3.87
CA ALA A 42 10.44 -10.16 -4.36
C ALA A 42 10.57 -11.43 -3.51
N ASN A 43 10.43 -11.27 -2.19
CA ASN A 43 10.51 -12.40 -1.30
C ASN A 43 9.32 -13.37 -1.47
N GLU A 44 8.17 -12.81 -1.74
CA GLU A 44 7.00 -13.65 -1.89
C GLU A 44 6.96 -14.36 -3.23
N THR A 45 7.40 -13.72 -4.29
CA THR A 45 7.30 -14.28 -5.64
C THR A 45 8.58 -14.97 -6.10
N GLY A 46 9.68 -14.72 -5.44
CA GLY A 46 10.97 -15.24 -5.90
C GLY A 46 11.58 -14.48 -7.06
N ILE A 47 10.98 -13.35 -7.42
CA ILE A 47 11.49 -12.58 -8.55
C ILE A 47 12.55 -11.60 -8.05
N ALA A 48 13.49 -11.28 -8.88
CA ALA A 48 14.55 -10.35 -8.49
C ALA A 48 13.99 -8.97 -8.17
N LYS A 49 14.52 -8.32 -7.17
CA LYS A 49 14.04 -7.00 -6.77
C LYS A 49 14.06 -6.01 -7.92
N LYS A 50 15.03 -6.16 -8.80
CA LYS A 50 15.14 -5.27 -9.96
C LYS A 50 13.93 -5.43 -10.87
N ASP A 51 13.50 -6.65 -11.09
CA ASP A 51 12.38 -6.89 -11.98
C ASP A 51 11.07 -6.46 -11.32
N VAL A 52 10.98 -6.62 -10.02
CA VAL A 52 9.80 -6.16 -9.28
C VAL A 52 9.72 -4.63 -9.36
N ASP A 53 10.86 -3.93 -9.23
CA ASP A 53 10.86 -2.48 -9.32
C ASP A 53 10.44 -2.03 -10.73
N ALA A 54 10.93 -2.71 -11.76
CA ALA A 54 10.55 -2.39 -13.13
C ALA A 54 9.06 -2.63 -13.35
N ALA A 55 8.55 -3.74 -12.86
CA ALA A 55 7.15 -4.07 -13.00
C ALA A 55 6.27 -3.06 -12.26
N LEU A 56 6.70 -2.66 -11.07
CA LEU A 56 5.93 -1.70 -10.29
C LEU A 56 5.92 -0.33 -10.95
N LYS A 57 7.03 0.09 -11.52
CA LYS A 57 7.09 1.35 -12.25
C LYS A 57 6.15 1.31 -13.45
N SER A 58 6.19 0.21 -14.20
CA SER A 58 5.34 0.06 -15.35
C SER A 58 3.87 0.06 -14.95
N PHE A 59 3.54 -0.61 -13.86
CA PHE A 59 2.18 -0.63 -13.35
C PHE A 59 1.69 0.78 -13.05
N VAL A 60 2.50 1.57 -12.35
CA VAL A 60 2.12 2.93 -12.00
C VAL A 60 1.92 3.77 -13.26
N ASN A 61 2.80 3.63 -14.24
CA ASN A 61 2.68 4.40 -15.46
C ASN A 61 1.41 4.03 -16.24
N VAL A 62 1.16 2.75 -16.40
CA VAL A 62 -0.02 2.29 -17.13
C VAL A 62 -1.31 2.73 -16.44
N VAL A 63 -1.35 2.64 -15.12
CA VAL A 63 -2.53 3.07 -14.38
C VAL A 63 -2.69 4.58 -14.50
N SER A 64 -1.59 5.33 -14.44
CA SER A 64 -1.66 6.78 -14.57
C SER A 64 -2.19 7.19 -15.95
N ASP A 65 -1.71 6.53 -16.99
CA ASP A 65 -2.15 6.83 -18.35
C ASP A 65 -3.65 6.53 -18.53
N ALA A 66 -4.09 5.41 -17.97
CA ALA A 66 -5.50 5.06 -18.05
C ALA A 66 -6.36 6.10 -17.32
N LEU A 67 -5.92 6.49 -16.13
CA LEU A 67 -6.68 7.47 -15.38
C LEU A 67 -6.64 8.85 -16.03
N GLN A 68 -5.57 9.17 -16.75
CA GLN A 68 -5.52 10.43 -17.48
C GLN A 68 -6.59 10.46 -18.57
N LYS A 69 -6.87 9.30 -19.16
CA LYS A 69 -7.90 9.21 -20.16
C LYS A 69 -9.28 9.07 -19.51
N LYS A 70 -9.34 9.15 -18.21
CA LYS A 70 -10.55 9.01 -17.41
C LYS A 70 -11.13 7.59 -17.46
N ASP A 71 -10.25 6.62 -17.76
CA ASP A 71 -10.68 5.25 -17.75
C ASP A 71 -10.60 4.70 -16.32
N LYS A 72 -11.44 3.75 -16.05
CA LYS A 72 -11.49 3.15 -14.75
C LYS A 72 -10.62 1.90 -14.76
N VAL A 73 -9.73 1.77 -13.81
CA VAL A 73 -8.88 0.59 -13.71
C VAL A 73 -9.39 -0.27 -12.55
N GLN A 74 -9.93 -1.41 -12.88
CA GLN A 74 -10.47 -2.29 -11.87
C GLN A 74 -9.57 -3.49 -11.65
N LEU A 75 -9.13 -3.68 -10.43
CA LEU A 75 -8.31 -4.81 -10.06
C LEU A 75 -9.14 -5.70 -9.14
N ILE A 76 -9.54 -6.83 -9.69
CA ILE A 76 -10.40 -7.74 -8.93
C ILE A 76 -9.63 -8.23 -7.70
N GLY A 77 -10.26 -8.18 -6.56
CA GLY A 77 -9.62 -8.61 -5.32
C GLY A 77 -8.82 -7.52 -4.63
N PHE A 78 -8.58 -6.40 -5.30
CA PHE A 78 -7.82 -5.33 -4.68
C PHE A 78 -8.67 -4.06 -4.59
N GLY A 79 -9.10 -3.55 -5.69
CA GLY A 79 -9.92 -2.34 -5.68
C GLY A 79 -10.01 -1.74 -7.06
N THR A 80 -10.56 -0.55 -7.10
CA THR A 80 -10.77 0.14 -8.36
C THR A 80 -10.25 1.55 -8.25
N PHE A 81 -9.48 1.96 -9.25
CA PHE A 81 -9.04 3.33 -9.36
C PHE A 81 -9.97 4.00 -10.35
N GLU A 82 -10.54 5.11 -9.95
CA GLU A 82 -11.41 5.85 -10.86
C GLU A 82 -11.13 7.33 -10.71
N THR A 83 -11.56 8.11 -11.68
CA THR A 83 -11.35 9.54 -11.62
C THR A 83 -12.68 10.21 -11.30
N ALA A 84 -12.61 11.30 -10.60
CA ALA A 84 -13.79 12.11 -10.31
C ALA A 84 -13.43 13.55 -10.58
N GLU A 85 -14.28 14.22 -11.28
CA GLU A 85 -14.04 15.61 -11.57
C GLU A 85 -14.61 16.47 -10.45
N ARG A 86 -13.83 17.42 -10.05
CA ARG A 86 -14.30 18.38 -9.08
C ARG A 86 -14.52 19.68 -9.77
N ALA A 87 -15.71 20.21 -9.63
CA ALA A 87 -16.04 21.48 -10.21
C ALA A 87 -15.23 22.60 -9.55
N ALA A 88 -15.03 23.65 -10.27
CA ALA A 88 -14.35 24.81 -9.73
C ALA A 88 -15.20 25.36 -8.57
N ARG A 89 -14.53 25.84 -7.57
CA ARG A 89 -15.23 26.40 -6.41
C ARG A 89 -14.39 27.51 -5.82
N THR A 90 -15.01 28.30 -4.99
CA THR A 90 -14.31 29.35 -4.29
C THR A 90 -14.06 28.87 -2.87
N GLY A 91 -12.82 28.85 -2.50
CA GLY A 91 -12.44 28.54 -1.12
C GLY A 91 -11.95 29.79 -0.43
N ARG A 92 -11.45 29.64 0.78
CA ARG A 92 -10.86 30.75 1.48
C ARG A 92 -9.43 30.44 1.82
N ASN A 93 -8.60 31.42 1.71
CA ASN A 93 -7.20 31.27 2.09
C ASN A 93 -7.15 31.26 3.63
N PRO A 94 -6.65 30.22 4.25
CA PRO A 94 -6.60 30.15 5.70
C PRO A 94 -5.69 31.20 6.32
N ALA A 95 -4.76 31.76 5.56
CA ALA A 95 -3.86 32.74 6.10
C ALA A 95 -4.47 34.13 6.22
N ASN A 96 -5.22 34.55 5.24
CA ASN A 96 -5.77 35.91 5.26
C ASN A 96 -7.27 35.98 5.01
N GLY A 97 -7.94 34.83 4.83
CA GLY A 97 -9.37 34.81 4.67
C GLY A 97 -9.87 35.28 3.32
N GLU A 98 -8.97 35.56 2.40
CA GLU A 98 -9.42 36.04 1.10
C GLU A 98 -9.97 34.92 0.25
N PRO A 99 -10.93 35.23 -0.61
CA PRO A 99 -11.49 34.19 -1.47
C PRO A 99 -10.47 33.73 -2.49
N LEU A 100 -10.32 32.42 -2.58
CA LEU A 100 -9.39 31.83 -3.49
C LEU A 100 -10.15 30.99 -4.48
N LYS A 101 -9.97 31.26 -5.76
CA LYS A 101 -10.65 30.48 -6.77
C LYS A 101 -9.88 29.19 -7.00
N ILE A 102 -10.55 28.08 -6.76
CA ILE A 102 -9.97 26.78 -6.99
C ILE A 102 -10.51 26.26 -8.31
N LYS A 103 -9.59 25.99 -9.24
CA LYS A 103 -10.01 25.55 -10.56
C LYS A 103 -10.57 24.14 -10.51
N ALA A 104 -11.35 23.80 -11.50
CA ALA A 104 -11.84 22.45 -11.64
C ALA A 104 -10.65 21.53 -11.83
N SER A 105 -10.71 20.36 -11.22
CA SER A 105 -9.63 19.40 -11.34
C SER A 105 -10.15 17.99 -11.29
N THR A 106 -9.41 17.09 -11.89
CA THR A 106 -9.76 15.68 -11.87
C THR A 106 -8.98 15.05 -10.74
N GLN A 107 -9.67 14.36 -9.89
CA GLN A 107 -9.02 13.68 -8.77
C GLN A 107 -9.11 12.18 -8.95
N VAL A 108 -8.09 11.49 -8.51
CA VAL A 108 -8.09 10.04 -8.55
C VAL A 108 -8.69 9.54 -7.25
N LYS A 109 -9.61 8.61 -7.36
CA LYS A 109 -10.19 7.97 -6.19
C LYS A 109 -9.91 6.48 -6.24
N PHE A 110 -9.62 5.93 -5.10
CA PHE A 110 -9.41 4.50 -4.98
C PHE A 110 -10.52 3.91 -4.14
N LYS A 111 -11.23 2.93 -4.68
CA LYS A 111 -12.26 2.23 -3.94
C LYS A 111 -11.75 0.84 -3.65
N ALA A 112 -11.62 0.52 -2.38
CA ALA A 112 -11.15 -0.81 -2.00
C ALA A 112 -12.18 -1.87 -2.37
N GLY A 113 -11.71 -2.96 -2.87
CA GLY A 113 -12.59 -4.08 -3.18
C GLY A 113 -13.06 -4.79 -1.92
N ALA A 114 -14.05 -5.62 -2.06
CA ALA A 114 -14.61 -6.35 -0.93
C ALA A 114 -13.56 -7.21 -0.25
N ALA A 115 -12.78 -7.93 -1.03
CA ALA A 115 -11.76 -8.79 -0.48
C ALA A 115 -10.70 -8.01 0.31
N LEU A 116 -10.32 -6.85 -0.19
CA LEU A 116 -9.36 -6.02 0.50
C LEU A 116 -9.96 -5.45 1.79
N LYS A 117 -11.23 -5.05 1.74
CA LYS A 117 -11.89 -4.53 2.92
C LYS A 117 -11.97 -5.60 4.00
N GLU A 118 -12.28 -6.82 3.62
CA GLU A 118 -12.34 -7.89 4.59
C GLU A 118 -10.97 -8.13 5.20
N LYS A 119 -9.94 -8.21 4.41
CA LYS A 119 -8.60 -8.44 4.93
C LYS A 119 -8.16 -7.34 5.90
N VAL A 120 -8.48 -6.10 5.59
CA VAL A 120 -8.10 -5.00 6.44
C VAL A 120 -8.92 -4.99 7.72
N ASN A 121 -10.19 -5.36 7.63
CA ASN A 121 -11.04 -5.35 8.80
C ASN A 121 -10.97 -6.60 9.64
N THR A 122 -10.32 -7.65 9.14
CA THR A 122 -10.16 -8.84 9.92
C THR A 122 -9.11 -8.56 10.91
N LYS A 123 -9.49 -8.12 12.09
CA LYS A 123 -8.55 -7.81 13.02
C LYS A 123 -8.03 -8.99 13.63
N PRO A 124 -6.91 -9.00 14.00
CA PRO A 124 -6.38 -10.07 14.74
C PRO A 124 -7.13 -10.09 15.96
N ALA A 125 -7.38 -11.14 16.32
CA ALA A 125 -8.18 -11.34 17.36
C ALA A 125 -8.18 -10.40 18.42
N LYS A 126 -7.51 -9.88 18.81
CA LYS A 126 -7.56 -9.13 19.84
C LYS A 126 -8.51 -8.30 20.02
N LYS A 127 -8.96 -8.03 19.87
CA LYS A 127 -9.74 -7.22 20.04
C LYS A 127 -10.85 -7.33 20.50
N ALA A 128 -11.14 -7.65 20.62
CA ALA A 128 -12.29 -7.87 20.95
C ALA A 128 -12.79 -7.15 21.96
N LYS A 129 -13.09 -6.87 22.36
CA LYS A 129 -13.57 -6.38 23.19
C LYS A 129 -14.47 -5.90 23.40
N LYS A 130 -15.07 -5.78 23.58
CA LYS A 130 -15.89 -5.39 23.75
C LYS A 130 -16.47 -5.18 24.34
N LYS A 131 -16.91 -5.11 24.70
CA LYS A 131 -17.59 -4.92 25.21
C LYS A 131 -17.87 -4.90 25.63
#